data_f53ea3395c976888c6b108d565f67827
#
_entry.id   f53ea3395c976888c6b108d565f67827
#
_cell.length_a   1.000
_cell.length_b   1.000
_cell.length_c   1.000
_cell.angle_alpha   90.00
_cell.angle_beta   90.00
_cell.angle_gamma   90.00
#
_symmetry.space_group_name_H-M   'P 1'
#
loop_
_entity.id
_entity.type
_entity.pdbx_description
1 polymer ?
#
loop_
_entity_poly.entity_id
_entity_poly.type
_entity_poly.pdbx_seq_one_letter_code
_entity_poly.pdbx_strand_id
1 'polypeptide(L)'
;MKNLRSPFAILMALVMLLSSTLTQAQTTTTKKPMSKTAKGAIFGGLGGAAGGAVLGRVIGGKKGTAKGAILGAVVGGSAGALIGRRMDKQAEELRREMAGATVERVGEGIKITFDSGILFAKNSSALTSTAQTNIDELAKTLIKYGDTNVIVDGHTDTSGNDAINDPLSLRRARAVANYTQQQGVDASRFQVNGYGSHQPVADNSTEAGRRANRRVEIAIFANEKLKKAAERGDI
;
A
#
# COMPACT_ATOMS: atom_id res chain seq x y z
N MET A 1 39.13 -50.94 46.68
CA MET A 1 38.22 -49.81 46.73
C MET A 1 38.24 -49.14 45.33
N LYS A 2 37.23 -49.44 44.49
CA LYS A 2 37.15 -48.97 43.09
C LYS A 2 36.14 -47.84 43.04
N ASN A 3 36.60 -46.64 42.77
CA ASN A 3 35.72 -45.48 42.54
C ASN A 3 35.16 -45.51 41.10
N LEU A 4 33.91 -45.94 40.99
CA LEU A 4 33.15 -45.94 39.74
C LEU A 4 32.61 -44.51 39.52
N ARG A 5 33.29 -43.72 38.73
CA ARG A 5 32.75 -42.42 38.27
C ARG A 5 31.76 -42.70 37.17
N SER A 6 30.50 -42.55 37.49
CA SER A 6 29.38 -42.76 36.58
C SER A 6 29.42 -41.78 35.41
N PRO A 7 29.34 -42.24 34.13
CA PRO A 7 29.27 -41.36 32.96
C PRO A 7 27.99 -40.56 32.92
N PHE A 8 27.01 -40.87 33.76
CA PHE A 8 25.74 -40.12 33.86
C PHE A 8 25.89 -38.74 34.47
N ALA A 9 26.88 -38.53 35.35
CA ALA A 9 27.10 -37.21 35.95
C ALA A 9 27.71 -36.18 34.97
N ILE A 10 28.44 -36.65 33.97
CA ILE A 10 29.04 -35.78 32.93
C ILE A 10 27.99 -35.40 31.88
N LEU A 11 27.03 -36.26 31.59
CA LEU A 11 25.98 -35.94 30.65
C LEU A 11 24.99 -34.90 31.21
N MET A 12 24.70 -34.93 32.51
CA MET A 12 23.81 -33.93 33.15
C MET A 12 24.45 -32.55 33.23
N ALA A 13 25.77 -32.45 33.38
CA ALA A 13 26.47 -31.15 33.40
C ALA A 13 26.51 -30.49 31.99
N LEU A 14 26.53 -31.27 30.91
CA LEU A 14 26.56 -30.79 29.55
C LEU A 14 25.19 -30.30 29.09
N VAL A 15 24.08 -30.86 29.58
CA VAL A 15 22.72 -30.41 29.26
C VAL A 15 22.36 -29.11 29.98
N MET A 16 22.92 -28.83 31.13
CA MET A 16 22.70 -27.55 31.86
C MET A 16 23.47 -26.35 31.29
N LEU A 17 24.48 -26.57 30.45
CA LEU A 17 25.28 -25.48 29.84
C LEU A 17 24.70 -24.99 28.50
N LEU A 18 23.69 -25.68 27.96
CA LEU A 18 23.00 -25.31 26.69
C LEU A 18 21.69 -24.57 26.88
N SER A 19 21.25 -24.31 28.12
CA SER A 19 19.94 -23.71 28.43
C SER A 19 19.98 -22.25 28.93
N SER A 20 21.10 -21.52 28.76
CA SER A 20 21.25 -20.17 29.32
C SER A 20 21.48 -19.07 28.29
N THR A 21 20.74 -19.05 27.15
CA THR A 21 20.64 -17.86 26.29
C THR A 21 19.27 -17.68 25.66
N LEU A 22 18.20 -17.82 26.44
CA LEU A 22 16.91 -17.24 26.08
C LEU A 22 16.71 -16.01 26.98
N THR A 23 17.36 -14.91 26.62
CA THR A 23 17.05 -13.60 27.15
C THR A 23 15.68 -13.19 26.64
N GLN A 24 14.65 -13.39 27.45
CA GLN A 24 13.35 -12.74 27.24
C GLN A 24 13.54 -11.24 27.40
N ALA A 25 13.50 -10.51 26.28
CA ALA A 25 13.30 -9.08 26.30
C ALA A 25 11.83 -8.82 26.73
N GLN A 26 11.63 -8.61 28.03
CA GLN A 26 10.38 -8.04 28.53
C GLN A 26 10.31 -6.58 28.09
N THR A 27 9.48 -6.30 27.09
CA THR A 27 9.09 -4.94 26.72
C THR A 27 8.14 -4.39 27.79
N THR A 28 8.68 -3.67 28.74
CA THR A 28 7.89 -2.79 29.62
C THR A 28 7.34 -1.64 28.79
N THR A 29 6.06 -1.66 28.50
CA THR A 29 5.32 -0.58 27.85
C THR A 29 5.13 0.59 28.82
N THR A 30 6.10 1.48 28.91
CA THR A 30 5.87 2.82 29.46
C THR A 30 5.29 3.71 28.36
N LYS A 31 4.04 4.10 28.49
CA LYS A 31 3.36 5.09 27.64
C LYS A 31 4.02 6.46 27.80
N LYS A 32 4.99 6.79 26.92
CA LYS A 32 5.49 8.15 26.75
C LYS A 32 5.05 8.63 25.37
N PRO A 33 4.53 9.85 25.20
CA PRO A 33 4.07 10.30 23.89
C PRO A 33 5.25 10.40 22.92
N MET A 34 5.19 9.68 21.80
CA MET A 34 6.25 9.60 20.80
C MET A 34 6.32 10.91 20.01
N SER A 35 7.52 11.44 19.86
CA SER A 35 7.81 12.62 19.03
C SER A 35 7.58 12.32 17.55
N LYS A 36 7.29 13.37 16.76
CA LYS A 36 7.00 13.29 15.32
C LYS A 36 8.13 12.62 14.49
N THR A 37 9.36 12.68 14.99
CA THR A 37 10.55 12.10 14.34
C THR A 37 10.63 10.56 14.51
N ALA A 38 10.05 10.01 15.58
CA ALA A 38 10.05 8.57 15.83
C ALA A 38 9.05 7.81 14.91
N LYS A 39 8.08 8.50 14.32
CA LYS A 39 7.11 7.88 13.38
C LYS A 39 7.75 7.47 12.05
N GLY A 40 8.85 8.10 11.63
CA GLY A 40 9.55 7.75 10.38
C GLY A 40 10.49 6.55 10.50
N ALA A 41 11.01 6.25 11.70
CA ALA A 41 12.00 5.20 11.88
C ALA A 41 11.42 3.78 12.04
N ILE A 42 10.14 3.64 12.36
CA ILE A 42 9.47 2.33 12.52
C ILE A 42 9.17 1.67 11.16
N PHE A 43 9.13 2.45 10.08
CA PHE A 43 8.77 1.96 8.74
C PHE A 43 9.94 1.37 7.94
N GLY A 44 11.17 1.50 8.40
CA GLY A 44 12.36 1.05 7.66
C GLY A 44 12.97 -0.29 8.08
N GLY A 45 12.52 -0.93 9.15
CA GLY A 45 13.30 -1.98 9.78
C GLY A 45 12.65 -3.31 10.13
N LEU A 46 11.35 -3.50 9.99
CA LEU A 46 10.68 -4.73 10.41
C LEU A 46 9.73 -5.27 9.35
N GLY A 47 10.23 -6.23 8.60
CA GLY A 47 9.52 -7.36 7.98
C GLY A 47 8.31 -7.05 7.08
N GLY A 48 8.41 -7.43 5.82
CA GLY A 48 7.39 -7.26 4.77
C GLY A 48 5.94 -7.63 5.15
N ALA A 49 5.71 -8.53 6.10
CA ALA A 49 4.37 -8.91 6.56
C ALA A 49 3.63 -7.79 7.31
N ALA A 50 4.35 -6.96 8.09
CA ALA A 50 3.74 -5.84 8.82
C ALA A 50 3.45 -4.65 7.90
N GLY A 51 4.30 -4.38 6.90
CA GLY A 51 4.09 -3.33 5.90
C GLY A 51 2.89 -3.58 5.01
N GLY A 52 2.67 -4.85 4.61
CA GLY A 52 1.54 -5.23 3.77
C GLY A 52 0.18 -5.09 4.44
N ALA A 53 0.09 -5.40 5.73
CA ALA A 53 -1.13 -5.20 6.50
C ALA A 53 -1.49 -3.70 6.63
N VAL A 54 -0.49 -2.82 6.70
CA VAL A 54 -0.70 -1.36 6.74
C VAL A 54 -1.17 -0.83 5.39
N LEU A 55 -0.54 -1.26 4.29
CA LEU A 55 -0.95 -0.87 2.94
C LEU A 55 -2.40 -1.28 2.66
N GLY A 56 -2.77 -2.54 3.02
CA GLY A 56 -4.12 -3.04 2.86
C GLY A 56 -5.16 -2.26 3.63
N ARG A 57 -4.82 -1.83 4.84
CA ARG A 57 -5.72 -1.05 5.68
C ARG A 57 -5.91 0.37 5.15
N VAL A 58 -4.90 0.93 4.53
CA VAL A 58 -4.94 2.29 3.95
C VAL A 58 -5.70 2.30 2.63
N ILE A 59 -5.53 1.28 1.78
CA ILE A 59 -6.12 1.24 0.44
C ILE A 59 -7.51 0.59 0.43
N GLY A 60 -7.77 -0.37 1.28
CA GLY A 60 -9.00 -1.16 1.22
C GLY A 60 -9.79 -1.26 2.52
N GLY A 61 -9.49 -0.46 3.56
CA GLY A 61 -10.13 -0.57 4.86
C GLY A 61 -9.97 -1.98 5.48
N LYS A 62 -10.92 -2.38 6.33
CA LYS A 62 -10.88 -3.72 6.97
C LYS A 62 -10.95 -4.88 5.97
N LYS A 63 -11.61 -4.69 4.82
CA LYS A 63 -11.72 -5.70 3.74
C LYS A 63 -10.52 -5.69 2.79
N GLY A 64 -9.73 -4.63 2.77
CA GLY A 64 -8.52 -4.50 1.94
C GLY A 64 -7.25 -5.09 2.53
N THR A 65 -7.31 -5.56 3.79
CA THR A 65 -6.13 -6.11 4.50
C THR A 65 -5.49 -7.30 3.75
N ALA A 66 -6.30 -8.15 3.10
CA ALA A 66 -5.79 -9.26 2.30
C ALA A 66 -5.06 -8.79 1.03
N LYS A 67 -5.59 -7.78 0.35
CA LYS A 67 -4.94 -7.16 -0.83
C LYS A 67 -3.65 -6.44 -0.43
N GLY A 68 -3.64 -5.77 0.71
CA GLY A 68 -2.46 -5.11 1.23
C GLY A 68 -1.38 -6.06 1.71
N ALA A 69 -1.75 -7.24 2.21
CA ALA A 69 -0.79 -8.31 2.48
C ALA A 69 -0.12 -8.78 1.18
N ILE A 70 -0.86 -8.83 0.06
CA ILE A 70 -0.31 -9.13 -1.28
C ILE A 70 0.60 -8.01 -1.77
N LEU A 71 0.25 -6.75 -1.49
CA LEU A 71 1.04 -5.58 -1.90
C LEU A 71 2.35 -5.42 -1.11
N GLY A 72 2.35 -5.87 0.15
CA GLY A 72 3.51 -5.74 1.03
C GLY A 72 4.24 -7.05 1.31
N ALA A 73 3.68 -8.16 0.90
CA ALA A 73 4.30 -9.45 1.11
C ALA A 73 5.36 -9.66 0.10
N VAL A 74 6.48 -8.92 0.20
CA VAL A 74 7.28 -9.43 -0.76
C VAL A 74 8.72 -9.49 -0.66
N VAL A 75 9.41 -8.56 -0.43
CA VAL A 75 10.82 -8.69 -0.71
C VAL A 75 11.58 -8.11 0.47
N GLY A 76 11.79 -8.91 1.47
CA GLY A 76 12.69 -8.54 2.55
C GLY A 76 14.14 -8.41 2.06
N GLY A 77 14.98 -7.68 2.79
CA GLY A 77 16.40 -7.58 2.50
C GLY A 77 16.75 -6.58 1.38
N SER A 78 17.83 -6.89 0.62
CA SER A 78 18.38 -6.00 -0.42
C SER A 78 17.40 -5.73 -1.58
N ALA A 79 16.62 -6.71 -1.98
CA ALA A 79 15.66 -6.59 -3.06
C ALA A 79 14.52 -5.62 -2.72
N GLY A 80 13.97 -5.67 -1.48
CA GLY A 80 12.99 -4.69 -1.01
C GLY A 80 13.55 -3.26 -0.99
N ALA A 81 14.82 -3.10 -0.62
CA ALA A 81 15.47 -1.79 -0.68
C ALA A 81 15.63 -1.25 -2.13
N LEU A 82 15.87 -2.11 -3.11
CA LEU A 82 15.95 -1.73 -4.52
C LEU A 82 14.57 -1.30 -5.04
N ILE A 83 13.53 -2.11 -4.79
CA ILE A 83 12.15 -1.77 -5.14
C ILE A 83 11.76 -0.45 -4.46
N GLY A 84 12.06 -0.29 -3.16
CA GLY A 84 11.76 0.92 -2.41
C GLY A 84 12.32 2.17 -3.07
N ARG A 85 13.61 2.19 -3.42
CA ARG A 85 14.25 3.33 -4.11
C ARG A 85 13.61 3.65 -5.45
N ARG A 86 13.22 2.61 -6.22
CA ARG A 86 12.55 2.79 -7.51
C ARG A 86 11.16 3.41 -7.32
N MET A 87 10.41 2.94 -6.32
CA MET A 87 9.10 3.50 -5.95
C MET A 87 9.22 4.92 -5.39
N ASP A 88 10.29 5.24 -4.66
CA ASP A 88 10.52 6.61 -4.17
C ASP A 88 10.69 7.59 -5.33
N LYS A 89 11.52 7.25 -6.32
CA LYS A 89 11.68 8.06 -7.53
C LYS A 89 10.35 8.24 -8.28
N GLN A 90 9.61 7.16 -8.48
CA GLN A 90 8.30 7.23 -9.14
C GLN A 90 7.31 8.09 -8.37
N ALA A 91 7.28 7.98 -7.03
CA ALA A 91 6.40 8.80 -6.19
C ALA A 91 6.76 10.29 -6.23
N GLU A 92 8.05 10.62 -6.30
CA GLU A 92 8.50 12.01 -6.42
C GLU A 92 8.15 12.62 -7.78
N GLU A 93 8.27 11.87 -8.87
CA GLU A 93 7.83 12.30 -10.20
C GLU A 93 6.32 12.57 -10.18
N LEU A 94 5.52 11.63 -9.70
CA LEU A 94 4.07 11.78 -9.59
C LEU A 94 3.67 12.99 -8.74
N ARG A 95 4.34 13.25 -7.61
CA ARG A 95 4.06 14.44 -6.77
C ARG A 95 4.31 15.76 -7.48
N ARG A 96 5.30 15.79 -8.37
CA ARG A 96 5.65 17.02 -9.12
C ARG A 96 4.70 17.27 -10.28
N GLU A 97 4.20 16.22 -10.90
CA GLU A 97 3.46 16.29 -12.15
C GLU A 97 1.94 16.31 -11.95
N MET A 98 1.46 15.79 -10.80
CA MET A 98 0.02 15.63 -10.58
C MET A 98 -0.55 16.70 -9.66
N ALA A 99 -1.12 17.76 -10.25
CA ALA A 99 -1.79 18.82 -9.50
C ALA A 99 -3.13 18.35 -8.91
N GLY A 100 -3.33 18.60 -7.61
CA GLY A 100 -4.60 18.27 -6.93
C GLY A 100 -4.78 16.78 -6.53
N ALA A 101 -3.74 15.95 -6.72
CA ALA A 101 -3.69 14.60 -6.18
C ALA A 101 -2.83 14.55 -4.92
N THR A 102 -3.19 13.68 -3.98
CA THR A 102 -2.33 13.34 -2.84
C THR A 102 -1.56 12.07 -3.16
N VAL A 103 -0.22 12.16 -3.23
CA VAL A 103 0.66 11.03 -3.54
C VAL A 103 1.44 10.62 -2.31
N GLU A 104 1.22 9.43 -1.82
CA GLU A 104 1.82 8.89 -0.59
C GLU A 104 2.59 7.60 -0.88
N ARG A 105 3.75 7.44 -0.23
CA ARG A 105 4.43 6.14 -0.15
C ARG A 105 3.80 5.32 0.97
N VAL A 106 3.38 4.11 0.65
CA VAL A 106 2.77 3.20 1.63
C VAL A 106 3.41 1.82 1.47
N GLY A 107 4.21 1.40 2.43
CA GLY A 107 5.01 0.19 2.30
C GLY A 107 5.92 0.25 1.07
N GLU A 108 5.89 -0.78 0.23
CA GLU A 108 6.63 -0.85 -1.03
C GLU A 108 5.81 -0.33 -2.24
N GLY A 109 4.62 0.25 -2.01
CA GLY A 109 3.77 0.79 -3.06
C GLY A 109 3.61 2.31 -2.98
N ILE A 110 2.87 2.85 -3.93
CA ILE A 110 2.47 4.25 -4.01
C ILE A 110 0.94 4.29 -3.98
N LYS A 111 0.37 5.14 -3.15
CA LYS A 111 -1.05 5.45 -3.16
C LYS A 111 -1.24 6.87 -3.68
N ILE A 112 -2.12 7.03 -4.66
CA ILE A 112 -2.56 8.31 -5.19
C ILE A 112 -4.04 8.44 -4.86
N THR A 113 -4.43 9.56 -4.27
CA THR A 113 -5.82 9.86 -3.94
C THR A 113 -6.26 11.13 -4.67
N PHE A 114 -7.32 11.01 -5.44
CA PHE A 114 -8.02 12.11 -6.08
C PHE A 114 -9.36 12.37 -5.42
N ASP A 115 -9.67 13.62 -5.12
CA ASP A 115 -11.05 14.04 -4.88
C ASP A 115 -11.89 13.84 -6.16
N SER A 116 -13.03 13.15 -6.03
CA SER A 116 -13.93 12.94 -7.19
C SER A 116 -14.40 14.24 -7.83
N GLY A 117 -14.46 15.34 -7.10
CA GLY A 117 -14.83 16.66 -7.63
C GLY A 117 -13.79 17.24 -8.61
N ILE A 118 -12.53 16.80 -8.52
CA ILE A 118 -11.48 17.15 -9.49
C ILE A 118 -11.65 16.32 -10.76
N LEU A 119 -11.96 15.02 -10.59
CA LEU A 119 -12.03 14.08 -11.70
C LEU A 119 -13.33 14.16 -12.50
N PHE A 120 -14.47 14.42 -11.83
CA PHE A 120 -15.79 14.28 -12.43
C PHE A 120 -16.72 15.43 -12.05
N ALA A 121 -17.64 15.79 -12.93
CA ALA A 121 -18.79 16.61 -12.57
C ALA A 121 -19.72 15.84 -11.61
N LYS A 122 -20.63 16.58 -10.95
CA LYS A 122 -21.61 16.00 -10.03
C LYS A 122 -22.44 14.90 -10.72
N ASN A 123 -22.59 13.76 -10.07
CA ASN A 123 -23.30 12.58 -10.56
C ASN A 123 -22.79 12.01 -11.90
N SER A 124 -21.59 12.41 -12.34
CA SER A 124 -20.97 11.96 -13.58
C SER A 124 -19.80 11.00 -13.30
N SER A 125 -19.48 10.21 -14.29
CA SER A 125 -18.24 9.43 -14.42
C SER A 125 -17.43 9.84 -15.67
N ALA A 126 -17.83 10.89 -16.38
CA ALA A 126 -17.05 11.46 -17.45
C ALA A 126 -15.92 12.33 -16.87
N LEU A 127 -14.69 12.10 -17.32
CA LEU A 127 -13.51 12.84 -16.86
C LEU A 127 -13.57 14.30 -17.34
N THR A 128 -13.24 15.22 -16.46
CA THR A 128 -13.02 16.63 -16.79
C THR A 128 -11.71 16.80 -17.58
N SER A 129 -11.54 17.93 -18.28
CA SER A 129 -10.28 18.24 -18.97
C SER A 129 -9.08 18.29 -18.00
N THR A 130 -9.27 18.84 -16.81
CA THR A 130 -8.24 18.84 -15.75
C THR A 130 -7.87 17.44 -15.31
N ALA A 131 -8.89 16.55 -15.17
CA ALA A 131 -8.65 15.15 -14.86
C ALA A 131 -7.86 14.45 -15.96
N GLN A 132 -8.20 14.68 -17.23
CA GLN A 132 -7.47 14.11 -18.36
C GLN A 132 -6.00 14.50 -18.34
N THR A 133 -5.67 15.76 -18.13
CA THR A 133 -4.27 16.21 -18.00
C THR A 133 -3.54 15.49 -16.86
N ASN A 134 -4.15 15.35 -15.68
CA ASN A 134 -3.54 14.63 -14.57
C ASN A 134 -3.33 13.14 -14.88
N ILE A 135 -4.28 12.52 -15.59
CA ILE A 135 -4.17 11.09 -15.93
C ILE A 135 -3.17 10.88 -17.08
N ASP A 136 -2.97 11.86 -17.97
CA ASP A 136 -1.91 11.82 -18.98
C ASP A 136 -0.53 11.77 -18.33
N GLU A 137 -0.28 12.56 -17.29
CA GLU A 137 0.98 12.52 -16.54
C GLU A 137 1.14 11.21 -15.76
N LEU A 138 0.05 10.69 -15.19
CA LEU A 138 0.04 9.35 -14.59
C LEU A 138 0.42 8.29 -15.63
N ALA A 139 -0.16 8.34 -16.82
CA ALA A 139 0.09 7.37 -17.88
C ALA A 139 1.55 7.40 -18.34
N LYS A 140 2.14 8.59 -18.56
CA LYS A 140 3.57 8.75 -18.89
C LYS A 140 4.46 8.07 -17.84
N THR A 141 4.18 8.34 -16.56
CA THR A 141 4.93 7.72 -15.46
C THR A 141 4.73 6.21 -15.42
N LEU A 142 3.51 5.71 -15.62
CA LEU A 142 3.24 4.27 -15.67
C LEU A 142 3.89 3.55 -16.86
N ILE A 143 4.03 4.22 -18.00
CA ILE A 143 4.77 3.70 -19.17
C ILE A 143 6.26 3.62 -18.84
N LYS A 144 6.84 4.68 -18.28
CA LYS A 144 8.24 4.73 -17.86
C LYS A 144 8.59 3.64 -16.83
N TYR A 145 7.69 3.39 -15.90
CA TYR A 145 7.81 2.35 -14.85
C TYR A 145 6.92 1.14 -15.17
N GLY A 146 7.18 0.49 -16.32
CA GLY A 146 6.35 -0.58 -16.87
C GLY A 146 6.24 -1.84 -16.00
N ASP A 147 7.16 -2.04 -15.05
CA ASP A 147 7.22 -3.23 -14.20
C ASP A 147 6.39 -3.10 -12.90
N THR A 148 5.25 -2.38 -12.97
CA THR A 148 4.32 -2.20 -11.86
C THR A 148 2.90 -2.59 -12.24
N ASN A 149 2.12 -3.03 -11.25
CA ASN A 149 0.67 -3.22 -11.35
C ASN A 149 -0.07 -2.03 -10.74
N VAL A 150 -1.31 -1.85 -11.12
CA VAL A 150 -2.17 -0.73 -10.73
C VAL A 150 -3.52 -1.25 -10.25
N ILE A 151 -3.96 -0.81 -9.07
CA ILE A 151 -5.34 -0.99 -8.61
C ILE A 151 -6.01 0.39 -8.64
N VAL A 152 -7.22 0.46 -9.18
CA VAL A 152 -8.03 1.67 -9.18
C VAL A 152 -9.32 1.41 -8.41
N ASP A 153 -9.48 2.08 -7.28
CA ASP A 153 -10.58 1.91 -6.35
C ASP A 153 -11.45 3.18 -6.30
N GLY A 154 -12.74 3.03 -6.63
CA GLY A 154 -13.71 4.11 -6.58
C GLY A 154 -14.52 4.08 -5.30
N HIS A 155 -14.79 5.26 -4.73
CA HIS A 155 -15.57 5.45 -3.51
C HIS A 155 -16.58 6.58 -3.65
N THR A 156 -17.67 6.49 -2.89
CA THR A 156 -18.68 7.54 -2.74
C THR A 156 -18.82 7.91 -1.26
N ASP A 157 -19.53 9.00 -0.99
CA ASP A 157 -20.10 9.25 0.32
C ASP A 157 -21.42 8.46 0.50
N THR A 158 -22.08 8.67 1.64
CA THR A 158 -23.38 8.03 1.95
C THR A 158 -24.59 8.83 1.45
N SER A 159 -24.41 9.85 0.60
CA SER A 159 -25.49 10.63 -0.01
C SER A 159 -26.14 9.84 -1.15
N GLY A 160 -26.98 8.90 -0.82
CA GLY A 160 -27.61 7.99 -1.76
C GLY A 160 -27.66 6.58 -1.21
N ASN A 161 -28.24 5.65 -1.97
CA ASN A 161 -28.28 4.25 -1.59
C ASN A 161 -27.21 3.43 -2.32
N ASP A 162 -26.99 2.20 -1.88
CA ASP A 162 -25.98 1.32 -2.44
C ASP A 162 -26.26 0.96 -3.90
N ALA A 163 -27.54 0.86 -4.30
CA ALA A 163 -27.91 0.60 -5.70
C ALA A 163 -27.44 1.69 -6.67
N ILE A 164 -27.22 2.92 -6.18
CA ILE A 164 -26.66 4.05 -6.92
C ILE A 164 -25.14 4.14 -6.72
N ASN A 165 -24.68 4.03 -5.48
CA ASN A 165 -23.30 4.29 -5.09
C ASN A 165 -22.33 3.22 -5.60
N ASP A 166 -22.69 1.94 -5.52
CA ASP A 166 -21.83 0.84 -5.96
C ASP A 166 -21.52 0.92 -7.46
N PRO A 167 -22.51 0.99 -8.37
CA PRO A 167 -22.21 1.11 -9.78
C PRO A 167 -21.57 2.46 -10.15
N LEU A 168 -21.87 3.57 -9.45
CA LEU A 168 -21.24 4.86 -9.70
C LEU A 168 -19.76 4.82 -9.39
N SER A 169 -19.39 4.28 -8.23
CA SER A 169 -17.98 4.16 -7.81
C SER A 169 -17.18 3.31 -8.80
N LEU A 170 -17.75 2.18 -9.25
CA LEU A 170 -17.12 1.32 -10.25
C LEU A 170 -16.99 2.00 -11.62
N ARG A 171 -18.04 2.72 -12.10
CA ARG A 171 -17.94 3.47 -13.37
C ARG A 171 -16.85 4.54 -13.31
N ARG A 172 -16.68 5.24 -12.18
CA ARG A 172 -15.64 6.24 -12.00
C ARG A 172 -14.24 5.62 -12.02
N ALA A 173 -14.03 4.54 -11.30
CA ALA A 173 -12.78 3.80 -11.33
C ALA A 173 -12.43 3.28 -12.74
N ARG A 174 -13.43 2.75 -13.45
CA ARG A 174 -13.27 2.32 -14.85
C ARG A 174 -12.94 3.47 -15.79
N ALA A 175 -13.55 4.66 -15.62
CA ALA A 175 -13.26 5.82 -16.46
C ALA A 175 -11.78 6.23 -16.35
N VAL A 176 -11.21 6.23 -15.14
CA VAL A 176 -9.79 6.50 -14.91
C VAL A 176 -8.93 5.41 -15.56
N ALA A 177 -9.20 4.13 -15.30
CA ALA A 177 -8.41 3.04 -15.84
C ALA A 177 -8.46 3.00 -17.38
N ASN A 178 -9.63 3.11 -17.97
CA ASN A 178 -9.81 3.09 -19.43
C ASN A 178 -9.10 4.24 -20.12
N TYR A 179 -9.19 5.46 -19.55
CA TYR A 179 -8.48 6.61 -20.11
C TYR A 179 -6.95 6.41 -20.02
N THR A 180 -6.44 5.91 -18.89
CA THR A 180 -5.02 5.58 -18.74
C THR A 180 -4.55 4.53 -19.76
N GLN A 181 -5.37 3.52 -20.03
CA GLN A 181 -5.10 2.49 -21.05
C GLN A 181 -5.09 3.09 -22.48
N GLN A 182 -5.99 4.02 -22.78
CA GLN A 182 -6.02 4.73 -24.07
C GLN A 182 -4.74 5.55 -24.30
N GLN A 183 -4.07 5.98 -23.24
CA GLN A 183 -2.75 6.64 -23.30
C GLN A 183 -1.58 5.65 -23.49
N GLY A 184 -1.84 4.35 -23.69
CA GLY A 184 -0.82 3.34 -23.99
C GLY A 184 -0.33 2.50 -22.84
N VAL A 185 -0.97 2.58 -21.66
CA VAL A 185 -0.63 1.69 -20.54
C VAL A 185 -1.35 0.34 -20.71
N ASP A 186 -0.60 -0.76 -20.60
CA ASP A 186 -1.10 -2.12 -20.78
C ASP A 186 -2.28 -2.42 -19.82
N ALA A 187 -3.41 -2.84 -20.40
CA ALA A 187 -4.63 -3.17 -19.67
C ALA A 187 -4.45 -4.30 -18.66
N SER A 188 -3.54 -5.25 -18.92
CA SER A 188 -3.27 -6.38 -18.03
C SER A 188 -2.70 -5.96 -16.66
N ARG A 189 -2.19 -4.75 -16.55
CA ARG A 189 -1.65 -4.18 -15.31
C ARG A 189 -2.74 -3.69 -14.34
N PHE A 190 -3.99 -3.54 -14.80
CA PHE A 190 -5.03 -2.91 -14.03
C PHE A 190 -5.97 -3.91 -13.33
N GLN A 191 -6.26 -3.61 -12.08
CA GLN A 191 -7.42 -4.13 -11.36
C GLN A 191 -8.32 -2.96 -10.98
N VAL A 192 -9.63 -3.06 -11.21
CA VAL A 192 -10.58 -1.98 -10.98
C VAL A 192 -11.70 -2.43 -10.06
N ASN A 193 -11.95 -1.68 -8.99
CA ASN A 193 -12.98 -1.97 -8.02
C ASN A 193 -13.86 -0.75 -7.76
N GLY A 194 -15.13 -0.99 -7.41
CA GLY A 194 -16.05 0.01 -6.88
C GLY A 194 -16.49 -0.43 -5.48
N TYR A 195 -16.35 0.44 -4.52
CA TYR A 195 -16.70 0.16 -3.11
C TYR A 195 -17.89 0.96 -2.62
N GLY A 196 -18.54 1.75 -3.49
CA GLY A 196 -19.65 2.60 -3.05
C GLY A 196 -19.27 3.42 -1.82
N SER A 197 -20.17 3.47 -0.85
CA SER A 197 -20.00 4.14 0.45
C SER A 197 -19.42 3.24 1.55
N HIS A 198 -19.07 1.99 1.25
CA HIS A 198 -18.74 0.97 2.25
C HIS A 198 -17.36 1.12 2.89
N GLN A 199 -16.51 2.02 2.39
CA GLN A 199 -15.15 2.22 2.91
C GLN A 199 -14.88 3.71 3.17
N PRO A 200 -15.55 4.32 4.16
CA PRO A 200 -15.34 5.71 4.49
C PRO A 200 -13.97 5.92 5.15
N VAL A 201 -13.31 7.04 4.82
CA VAL A 201 -12.07 7.52 5.43
C VAL A 201 -12.31 8.70 6.37
N ALA A 202 -13.49 9.32 6.31
CA ALA A 202 -13.89 10.44 7.13
C ALA A 202 -15.37 10.33 7.51
N ASP A 203 -15.80 11.18 8.45
CA ASP A 203 -17.18 11.20 8.94
C ASP A 203 -18.16 11.72 7.87
N ASN A 204 -19.13 10.89 7.47
CA ASN A 204 -20.15 11.23 6.49
C ASN A 204 -21.22 12.24 7.01
N SER A 205 -21.26 12.53 8.29
CA SER A 205 -22.18 13.54 8.86
C SER A 205 -21.79 14.96 8.43
N THR A 206 -20.52 15.20 8.15
CA THR A 206 -19.99 16.50 7.74
C THR A 206 -19.78 16.58 6.23
N GLU A 207 -19.92 17.79 5.61
CA GLU A 207 -19.65 17.96 4.19
C GLU A 207 -18.15 17.74 3.86
N ALA A 208 -17.27 18.18 4.74
CA ALA A 208 -15.84 17.94 4.60
C ALA A 208 -15.51 16.43 4.56
N GLY A 209 -16.14 15.66 5.45
CA GLY A 209 -15.96 14.21 5.48
C GLY A 209 -16.59 13.51 4.27
N ARG A 210 -17.78 13.91 3.84
CA ARG A 210 -18.38 13.41 2.59
C ARG A 210 -17.47 13.69 1.37
N ARG A 211 -16.92 14.90 1.29
CA ARG A 211 -15.98 15.25 0.23
C ARG A 211 -14.75 14.34 0.23
N ALA A 212 -14.16 14.06 1.39
CA ALA A 212 -13.03 13.14 1.52
C ALA A 212 -13.41 11.68 1.14
N ASN A 213 -14.66 11.28 1.38
CA ASN A 213 -15.14 9.96 1.01
C ASN A 213 -15.42 9.83 -0.50
N ARG A 214 -15.82 10.89 -1.19
CA ARG A 214 -15.97 10.94 -2.66
C ARG A 214 -14.60 11.01 -3.32
N ARG A 215 -13.95 9.87 -3.54
CA ARG A 215 -12.58 9.81 -4.03
C ARG A 215 -12.34 8.62 -4.97
N VAL A 216 -11.26 8.71 -5.72
CA VAL A 216 -10.65 7.57 -6.41
C VAL A 216 -9.26 7.38 -5.86
N GLU A 217 -8.96 6.16 -5.43
CA GLU A 217 -7.63 5.74 -4.99
C GLU A 217 -6.96 4.91 -6.07
N ILE A 218 -5.69 5.19 -6.33
CA ILE A 218 -4.86 4.43 -7.26
C ILE A 218 -3.67 3.88 -6.47
N ALA A 219 -3.53 2.55 -6.45
CA ALA A 219 -2.38 1.90 -5.84
C ALA A 219 -1.45 1.37 -6.92
N ILE A 220 -0.17 1.74 -6.85
CA ILE A 220 0.89 1.28 -7.75
C ILE A 220 1.86 0.42 -6.94
N PHE A 221 2.21 -0.75 -7.43
CA PHE A 221 3.09 -1.69 -6.74
C PHE A 221 3.89 -2.56 -7.70
N ALA A 222 5.00 -3.11 -7.24
CA ALA A 222 5.88 -3.97 -8.02
C ALA A 222 5.13 -5.21 -8.54
N ASN A 223 5.25 -5.49 -9.84
CA ASN A 223 4.80 -6.74 -10.41
C ASN A 223 5.85 -7.85 -10.23
N GLU A 224 5.54 -9.08 -10.62
CA GLU A 224 6.45 -10.22 -10.47
C GLU A 224 7.77 -10.05 -11.26
N LYS A 225 7.75 -9.31 -12.37
CA LYS A 225 8.96 -9.05 -13.16
C LYS A 225 9.91 -8.14 -12.39
N LEU A 226 9.41 -7.07 -11.79
CA LEU A 226 10.22 -6.17 -10.97
C LEU A 226 10.77 -6.87 -9.73
N LYS A 227 9.97 -7.71 -9.07
CA LYS A 227 10.39 -8.49 -7.90
C LYS A 227 11.57 -9.42 -8.25
N LYS A 228 11.43 -10.21 -9.31
CA LYS A 228 12.50 -11.11 -9.77
C LYS A 228 13.76 -10.36 -10.19
N ALA A 229 13.63 -9.19 -10.83
CA ALA A 229 14.77 -8.35 -11.18
C ALA A 229 15.49 -7.81 -9.94
N ALA A 230 14.73 -7.40 -8.92
CA ALA A 230 15.29 -6.94 -7.64
C ALA A 230 16.01 -8.06 -6.87
N GLU A 231 15.47 -9.27 -6.87
CA GLU A 231 16.12 -10.45 -6.26
C GLU A 231 17.46 -10.78 -6.92
N ARG A 232 17.60 -10.55 -8.23
CA ARG A 232 18.85 -10.74 -8.97
C ARG A 232 19.79 -9.53 -8.90
N GLY A 233 19.32 -8.39 -8.38
CA GLY A 233 20.09 -7.15 -8.36
C GLY A 233 20.15 -6.40 -9.69
N ASP A 234 19.21 -6.66 -10.61
CA ASP A 234 19.18 -6.13 -11.99
C ASP A 234 18.45 -4.77 -12.11
N ILE A 235 18.19 -4.03 -11.00
CA ILE A 235 17.46 -2.74 -10.98
C ILE A 235 18.17 -1.65 -10.19
#